data_c6aa570f6c7a21a6dced2fe3c1d1e39f
#
_entry.id   c6aa570f6c7a21a6dced2fe3c1d1e39f
#
_cell.length_a   1.000
_cell.length_b   1.000
_cell.length_c   1.000
_cell.angle_alpha   90.00
_cell.angle_beta   90.00
_cell.angle_gamma   90.00
#
_symmetry.space_group_name_H-M   'P 1'
#
loop_
_entity.id
_entity.type
_entity.pdbx_description
1 polymer ?
#
loop_
_entity_poly.entity_id
_entity_poly.type
_entity_poly.pdbx_seq_one_letter_code
_entity_poly.pdbx_strand_id
1 'polypeptide(L)'
;MNSKQLAFACAQVACDAKASDIAIYDLRGTSSITDFAVVCTATSVPHLRAIMGDVDKEVWEKYEITPVYAERTPNALWCVLDYIDVMLHVMAGETREFYELETLWKPENRIEWNDGDQA
;
A
#
# COMPACT_ATOMS: atom_id res chain seq x y z
N MET A 1 -17.07 3.68 5.96
CA MET A 1 -16.06 3.00 5.16
C MET A 1 -15.38 1.92 5.99
N ASN A 2 -15.15 0.74 5.43
CA ASN A 2 -14.47 -0.34 6.13
C ASN A 2 -13.00 -0.46 5.67
N SER A 3 -12.21 -1.28 6.37
CA SER A 3 -10.78 -1.41 6.07
C SER A 3 -10.52 -2.00 4.67
N LYS A 4 -11.38 -2.90 4.20
CA LYS A 4 -11.23 -3.47 2.86
C LYS A 4 -11.42 -2.40 1.77
N GLN A 5 -12.39 -1.51 1.95
CA GLN A 5 -12.60 -0.40 1.03
C GLN A 5 -11.40 0.54 1.02
N LEU A 6 -10.81 0.80 2.17
CA LEU A 6 -9.61 1.63 2.26
C LEU A 6 -8.42 0.96 1.54
N ALA A 7 -8.23 -0.34 1.73
CA ALA A 7 -7.17 -1.08 1.05
C ALA A 7 -7.33 -1.00 -0.46
N PHE A 8 -8.55 -1.19 -0.97
CA PHE A 8 -8.83 -1.10 -2.41
C PHE A 8 -8.62 0.32 -2.93
N ALA A 9 -8.99 1.34 -2.15
CA ALA A 9 -8.74 2.73 -2.53
C ALA A 9 -7.24 3.02 -2.65
N CYS A 10 -6.44 2.56 -1.68
CA CYS A 10 -4.99 2.72 -1.75
C CYS A 10 -4.40 2.04 -3.00
N ALA A 11 -4.86 0.82 -3.29
CA ALA A 11 -4.41 0.09 -4.48
C ALA A 11 -4.77 0.84 -5.76
N GLN A 12 -5.99 1.38 -5.85
CA GLN A 12 -6.45 2.10 -7.04
C GLN A 12 -5.64 3.37 -7.27
N VAL A 13 -5.42 4.16 -6.23
CA VAL A 13 -4.63 5.39 -6.37
C VAL A 13 -3.19 5.06 -6.78
N ALA A 14 -2.60 4.03 -6.17
CA ALA A 14 -1.26 3.59 -6.55
C ALA A 14 -1.22 3.15 -8.02
N CYS A 15 -2.23 2.43 -8.48
CA CYS A 15 -2.35 2.01 -9.88
C CYS A 15 -2.46 3.22 -10.81
N ASP A 16 -3.28 4.20 -10.45
CA ASP A 16 -3.44 5.43 -11.24
C ASP A 16 -2.13 6.22 -11.31
N ALA A 17 -1.30 6.12 -10.28
CA ALA A 17 0.03 6.72 -10.23
C ALA A 17 1.12 5.84 -10.88
N LYS A 18 0.71 4.81 -11.61
CA LYS A 18 1.60 3.92 -12.39
C LYS A 18 2.46 2.98 -11.56
N ALA A 19 2.09 2.70 -10.31
CA ALA A 19 2.74 1.65 -9.54
C ALA A 19 2.51 0.30 -10.22
N SER A 20 3.47 -0.61 -10.07
CA SER A 20 3.38 -1.96 -10.63
C SER A 20 3.30 -3.00 -9.51
N ASP A 21 2.94 -4.24 -9.90
CA ASP A 21 2.91 -5.40 -9.01
C ASP A 21 2.14 -5.13 -7.71
N ILE A 22 0.96 -4.53 -7.84
CA ILE A 22 0.12 -4.19 -6.69
C ILE A 22 -0.50 -5.46 -6.13
N ALA A 23 -0.31 -5.68 -4.83
CA ALA A 23 -0.86 -6.85 -4.13
C ALA A 23 -1.54 -6.39 -2.85
N ILE A 24 -2.67 -7.03 -2.53
CA ILE A 24 -3.42 -6.79 -1.29
C ILE A 24 -3.46 -8.10 -0.52
N TYR A 25 -3.13 -8.04 0.77
CA TYR A 25 -3.20 -9.18 1.67
C TYR A 25 -4.23 -8.92 2.76
N ASP A 26 -5.15 -9.87 2.95
CA ASP A 26 -6.11 -9.86 4.04
C ASP A 26 -5.44 -10.51 5.25
N LEU A 27 -5.12 -9.72 6.24
CA LEU A 27 -4.41 -10.18 7.44
C LEU A 27 -5.32 -10.26 8.66
N ARG A 28 -6.61 -10.12 8.47
CA ARG A 28 -7.57 -10.21 9.57
C ARG A 28 -7.53 -11.61 10.17
N GLY A 29 -7.38 -11.67 11.49
CA GLY A 29 -7.27 -12.94 12.19
C GLY A 29 -5.89 -13.58 12.19
N THR A 30 -4.92 -13.04 11.45
CA THR A 30 -3.55 -13.55 11.39
C THR A 30 -2.51 -12.55 11.86
N SER A 31 -2.81 -11.25 11.79
CA SER A 31 -1.92 -10.21 12.27
C SER A 31 -2.61 -9.36 13.31
N SER A 32 -1.87 -8.99 14.36
CA SER A 32 -2.37 -8.06 15.38
C SER A 32 -2.00 -6.60 15.05
N ILE A 33 -1.27 -6.37 13.96
CA ILE A 33 -0.73 -5.04 13.60
C ILE A 33 -1.69 -4.30 12.68
N THR A 34 -2.19 -4.98 11.65
CA THR A 34 -3.07 -4.35 10.66
C THR A 34 -4.03 -5.38 10.07
N ASP A 35 -5.16 -4.92 9.54
CA ASP A 35 -6.13 -5.80 8.88
C ASP A 35 -5.76 -6.11 7.44
N PHE A 36 -5.18 -5.16 6.73
CA PHE A 36 -4.78 -5.33 5.33
C PHE A 36 -3.42 -4.70 5.08
N ALA A 37 -2.63 -5.36 4.24
CA ALA A 37 -1.41 -4.79 3.71
C ALA A 37 -1.56 -4.63 2.20
N VAL A 38 -1.16 -3.47 1.69
CA VAL A 38 -1.09 -3.20 0.25
C VAL A 38 0.37 -2.98 -0.08
N VAL A 39 0.87 -3.70 -1.07
CA VAL A 39 2.27 -3.62 -1.49
C VAL A 39 2.31 -3.26 -2.96
N CYS A 40 3.16 -2.33 -3.33
CA CYS A 40 3.36 -1.98 -4.74
C CYS A 40 4.81 -1.57 -4.99
N THR A 41 5.16 -1.51 -6.27
CA THR A 41 6.52 -1.21 -6.71
C THR A 41 6.53 0.08 -7.51
N ALA A 42 7.49 0.97 -7.18
CA ALA A 42 7.79 2.17 -7.94
C ALA A 42 9.04 1.95 -8.78
N THR A 43 9.16 2.69 -9.89
CA THR A 43 10.32 2.58 -10.78
C THR A 43 11.53 3.37 -10.30
N SER A 44 11.33 4.32 -9.39
CA SER A 44 12.37 5.22 -8.90
C SER A 44 11.95 5.85 -7.58
N VAL A 45 12.90 6.51 -6.90
CA VAL A 45 12.58 7.25 -5.68
C VAL A 45 11.58 8.39 -5.94
N PRO A 46 11.74 9.23 -6.98
CA PRO A 46 10.71 10.23 -7.28
C PRO A 46 9.33 9.63 -7.53
N HIS A 47 9.26 8.49 -8.21
CA HIS A 47 8.00 7.79 -8.46
C HIS A 47 7.38 7.30 -7.15
N LEU A 48 8.22 6.73 -6.26
CA LEU A 48 7.76 6.28 -4.93
C LEU A 48 7.14 7.44 -4.17
N ARG A 49 7.79 8.60 -4.18
CA ARG A 49 7.28 9.80 -3.50
C ARG A 49 5.96 10.28 -4.11
N ALA A 50 5.84 10.21 -5.43
CA ALA A 50 4.60 10.60 -6.11
C ALA A 50 3.45 9.67 -5.70
N ILE A 51 3.69 8.36 -5.63
CA ILE A 51 2.67 7.40 -5.19
C ILE A 51 2.24 7.71 -3.76
N MET A 52 3.21 7.91 -2.86
CA MET A 52 2.93 8.22 -1.45
C MET A 52 2.09 9.48 -1.32
N GLY A 53 2.46 10.54 -2.04
CA GLY A 53 1.75 11.82 -2.01
C GLY A 53 0.35 11.71 -2.57
N ASP A 54 0.18 11.00 -3.68
CA ASP A 54 -1.12 10.83 -4.31
C ASP A 54 -2.08 10.03 -3.42
N VAL A 55 -1.62 8.96 -2.80
CA VAL A 55 -2.44 8.16 -1.89
C VAL A 55 -2.87 9.00 -0.70
N ASP A 56 -1.92 9.68 -0.05
CA ASP A 56 -2.22 10.54 1.11
C ASP A 56 -3.29 11.58 0.75
N LYS A 57 -3.11 12.27 -0.37
CA LYS A 57 -4.02 13.32 -0.82
C LYS A 57 -5.40 12.78 -1.17
N GLU A 58 -5.47 11.75 -1.99
CA GLU A 58 -6.76 11.25 -2.50
C GLU A 58 -7.57 10.51 -1.44
N VAL A 59 -6.91 9.82 -0.54
CA VAL A 59 -7.61 9.21 0.60
C VAL A 59 -8.21 10.28 1.51
N TRP A 60 -7.46 11.36 1.75
CA TRP A 60 -7.99 12.50 2.48
C TRP A 60 -9.20 13.12 1.79
N GLU A 61 -9.09 13.38 0.48
CA GLU A 61 -10.18 14.01 -0.28
C GLU A 61 -11.44 13.14 -0.30
N LYS A 62 -11.29 11.83 -0.35
CA LYS A 62 -12.42 10.91 -0.46
C LYS A 62 -13.01 10.50 0.87
N TYR A 63 -12.19 10.30 1.88
CA TYR A 63 -12.61 9.72 3.16
C TYR A 63 -12.29 10.58 4.37
N GLU A 64 -11.55 11.67 4.20
CA GLU A 64 -11.11 12.54 5.30
C GLU A 64 -10.29 11.79 6.35
N ILE A 65 -9.45 10.86 5.91
CA ILE A 65 -8.56 10.07 6.75
C ILE A 65 -7.11 10.40 6.42
N THR A 66 -6.30 10.62 7.46
CA THR A 66 -4.85 10.79 7.32
C THR A 66 -4.14 9.59 7.92
N PRO A 67 -2.94 9.22 7.42
CA PRO A 67 -2.17 8.17 8.06
C PRO A 67 -1.70 8.61 9.45
N VAL A 68 -1.66 7.67 10.39
CA VAL A 68 -1.10 7.94 11.73
C VAL A 68 0.41 7.98 11.69
N TYR A 69 1.01 7.38 10.66
CA TYR A 69 2.45 7.41 10.42
C TYR A 69 2.71 7.38 8.93
N ALA A 70 3.65 8.18 8.47
CA ALA A 70 4.10 8.19 7.10
C ALA A 70 5.62 8.26 7.07
N GLU A 71 6.27 7.28 6.45
CA GLU A 71 7.70 7.32 6.23
C GLU A 71 7.99 8.32 5.11
N ARG A 72 8.78 9.35 5.42
CA ARG A 72 9.08 10.41 4.46
C ARG A 72 10.58 10.69 4.34
N THR A 73 11.41 9.72 4.74
CA THR A 73 12.86 9.85 4.66
C THR A 73 13.28 10.08 3.20
N PRO A 74 14.02 11.15 2.91
CA PRO A 74 14.51 11.39 1.54
C PRO A 74 15.34 10.22 1.03
N ASN A 75 15.15 9.85 -0.23
CA ASN A 75 15.87 8.77 -0.90
C ASN A 75 15.63 7.37 -0.29
N ALA A 76 14.61 7.22 0.56
CA ALA A 76 14.23 5.90 1.04
C ALA A 76 13.71 5.05 -0.11
N LEU A 77 14.08 3.77 -0.14
CA LEU A 77 13.67 2.83 -1.17
C LEU A 77 12.44 2.01 -0.73
N TRP A 78 12.00 2.17 0.49
CA TRP A 78 10.85 1.50 1.06
C TRP A 78 10.16 2.47 2.01
N CYS A 79 8.95 2.89 1.67
CA CYS A 79 8.17 3.81 2.49
C CYS A 79 6.81 3.22 2.81
N VAL A 80 6.24 3.64 3.92
CA VAL A 80 4.98 3.12 4.44
C VAL A 80 4.02 4.28 4.76
N LEU A 81 2.76 4.10 4.40
CA LEU A 81 1.65 4.88 4.95
C LEU A 81 0.85 3.95 5.87
N ASP A 82 0.79 4.30 7.14
CA ASP A 82 0.10 3.50 8.15
C ASP A 82 -1.24 4.16 8.52
N TYR A 83 -2.33 3.52 8.11
CA TYR A 83 -3.70 3.95 8.43
C TYR A 83 -4.31 3.14 9.58
N ILE A 84 -3.50 2.44 10.36
CA ILE A 84 -3.89 1.52 11.44
C ILE A 84 -4.44 0.21 10.86
N ASP A 85 -5.62 0.24 10.23
CA ASP A 85 -6.25 -0.96 9.69
C ASP A 85 -5.68 -1.37 8.33
N VAL A 86 -4.99 -0.47 7.66
CA VAL A 86 -4.36 -0.70 6.37
C VAL A 86 -2.97 -0.09 6.39
N MET A 87 -1.98 -0.86 5.96
CA MET A 87 -0.62 -0.36 5.75
C MET A 87 -0.28 -0.47 4.28
N LEU A 88 0.09 0.65 3.67
CA LEU A 88 0.57 0.68 2.30
C LEU A 88 2.10 0.68 2.30
N HIS A 89 2.68 -0.29 1.62
CA HIS A 89 4.13 -0.39 1.43
C HIS A 89 4.45 -0.06 -0.01
N VAL A 90 5.29 0.94 -0.24
CA VAL A 90 5.77 1.30 -1.58
C VAL A 90 7.28 1.08 -1.61
N MET A 91 7.74 0.27 -2.53
CA MET A 91 9.15 -0.08 -2.66
C MET A 91 9.65 0.28 -4.05
N ALA A 92 10.84 0.89 -4.12
CA ALA A 92 11.45 1.27 -5.39
C ALA A 92 12.51 0.26 -5.82
N GLY A 93 12.58 0.00 -7.13
CA GLY A 93 13.56 -0.88 -7.71
C GLY A 93 13.42 -2.32 -7.24
N GLU A 94 14.53 -2.95 -6.86
CA GLU A 94 14.58 -4.35 -6.44
C GLU A 94 14.41 -4.53 -4.94
N THR A 95 14.05 -3.47 -4.22
CA THR A 95 13.90 -3.50 -2.75
C THR A 95 12.90 -4.55 -2.29
N ARG A 96 11.80 -4.70 -3.02
CA ARG A 96 10.74 -5.66 -2.69
C ARG A 96 11.27 -7.10 -2.68
N GLU A 97 12.06 -7.45 -3.67
CA GLU A 97 12.67 -8.78 -3.77
C GLU A 97 13.75 -8.97 -2.70
N PHE A 98 14.54 -7.93 -2.46
CA PHE A 98 15.64 -7.98 -1.51
C PHE A 98 15.14 -8.23 -0.07
N TYR A 99 14.11 -7.51 0.36
CA TYR A 99 13.58 -7.66 1.71
C TYR A 99 12.58 -8.80 1.85
N GLU A 100 12.05 -9.31 0.76
CA GLU A 100 11.10 -10.44 0.76
C GLU A 100 9.95 -10.24 1.75
N LEU A 101 9.42 -9.02 1.83
CA LEU A 101 8.37 -8.66 2.78
C LEU A 101 7.18 -9.61 2.70
N GLU A 102 6.82 -10.03 1.50
CA GLU A 102 5.63 -10.85 1.27
C GLU A 102 5.77 -12.28 1.80
N THR A 103 6.98 -12.72 2.16
CA THR A 103 7.17 -14.01 2.81
C THR A 103 6.63 -14.04 4.24
N LEU A 104 6.36 -12.85 4.83
CA LEU A 104 5.76 -12.75 6.16
C LEU A 104 4.28 -13.17 6.15
N TRP A 105 3.65 -13.21 4.98
CA TRP A 105 2.23 -13.49 4.86
C TRP A 105 1.98 -14.73 4.02
N LYS A 106 0.88 -15.43 4.34
CA LYS A 106 0.51 -16.63 3.61
C LYS A 106 0.00 -16.27 2.21
N PRO A 107 0.41 -17.01 1.16
CA PRO A 107 -0.08 -16.73 -0.19
C PRO A 107 -1.60 -16.78 -0.31
N GLU A 108 -2.27 -17.64 0.45
CA GLU A 108 -3.73 -17.74 0.42
C GLU A 108 -4.43 -16.50 0.99
N ASN A 109 -3.72 -15.65 1.71
CA ASN A 109 -4.28 -14.40 2.23
C ASN A 109 -4.27 -13.28 1.18
N ARG A 110 -3.62 -13.51 0.05
CA ARG A 110 -3.61 -12.52 -1.03
C ARG A 110 -4.99 -12.44 -1.67
N ILE A 111 -5.51 -11.22 -1.76
CA ILE A 111 -6.77 -10.93 -2.42
C ILE A 111 -6.49 -10.59 -3.88
N GLU A 112 -7.25 -11.17 -4.81
CA GLU A 112 -7.15 -10.77 -6.20
C GLU A 112 -7.69 -9.35 -6.35
N TRP A 113 -6.91 -8.50 -7.01
CA TRP A 113 -7.29 -7.12 -7.29
C TRP A 113 -6.77 -6.71 -8.67
N ASN A 114 -7.65 -6.07 -9.44
CA ASN A 114 -7.32 -5.51 -10.75
C ASN A 114 -7.79 -4.06 -10.81
N ASP A 115 -7.20 -3.29 -11.73
CA ASP A 115 -7.56 -1.89 -11.93
C ASP A 115 -9.07 -1.75 -12.11
N GLY A 116 -9.66 -0.87 -11.31
CA GLY A 116 -11.10 -0.62 -11.32
C GLY A 116 -11.89 -1.44 -10.32
N ASP A 117 -11.30 -2.44 -9.68
CA ASP A 117 -12.00 -3.25 -8.68
C ASP A 117 -12.40 -2.42 -7.47
N GLN A 118 -13.59 -2.71 -6.94
CA GLN A 118 -14.10 -2.09 -5.73
C GLN A 118 -14.45 -3.15 -4.69
N ALA A 119 -14.22 -2.80 -3.45
CA ALA A 119 -14.53 -3.70 -2.34
C ALA A 119 -16.02 -3.75 -2.04
#